data_57718dcbb94d1acafddb9e14272e359b
#
_entry.id   57718dcbb94d1acafddb9e14272e359b
#
_cell.length_a   1.000
_cell.length_b   1.000
_cell.length_c   1.000
_cell.angle_alpha   90.00
_cell.angle_beta   90.00
_cell.angle_gamma   90.00
#
_symmetry.space_group_name_H-M   'P 1'
#
loop_
_entity.id
_entity.type
_entity.pdbx_description
1 polymer ?
#
loop_
_entity_poly.entity_id
_entity_poly.type
_entity_poly.pdbx_seq_one_letter_code
_entity_poly.pdbx_strand_id
1 'polypeptide(L)'
;NFSTVNGVVNIPVIFSKISGVKDGSVSQYWESIAALITEDTVVVKSAPYIEPTASGPMKAFAVEFYKNGKLLRNKIKNHPRYPYHLLREEMQEFILDKLQLLIERKLIKGIGENGTEYTVIAQILDLPKEILRLIQKFDFTKKNPKLIYINTSETVISLEDSILTVFLHLMGFDIVFFV
;
A
#
# COMPACT_ATOMS: atom_id res chain seq x y z
N ASN A 1 -19.06 -10.71 5.41
CA ASN A 1 -20.40 -10.24 5.00
C ASN A 1 -20.22 -8.94 4.21
N PHE A 2 -20.62 -8.96 2.95
CA PHE A 2 -20.67 -7.74 2.12
C PHE A 2 -21.84 -6.88 2.58
N SER A 3 -21.64 -5.58 2.67
CA SER A 3 -22.71 -4.62 2.84
C SER A 3 -22.84 -3.74 1.59
N THR A 4 -24.07 -3.46 1.18
CA THR A 4 -24.31 -2.56 0.05
C THR A 4 -24.99 -1.30 0.59
N VAL A 5 -24.38 -0.15 0.38
CA VAL A 5 -24.93 1.15 0.73
C VAL A 5 -24.99 1.99 -0.55
N ASN A 6 -26.20 2.44 -0.93
CA ASN A 6 -26.41 3.25 -2.14
C ASN A 6 -25.84 2.63 -3.44
N GLY A 7 -25.96 1.30 -3.59
CA GLY A 7 -25.43 0.60 -4.76
C GLY A 7 -23.92 0.37 -4.76
N VAL A 8 -23.21 0.82 -3.72
CA VAL A 8 -21.77 0.58 -3.55
C VAL A 8 -21.56 -0.65 -2.67
N VAL A 9 -20.82 -1.62 -3.18
CA VAL A 9 -20.44 -2.81 -2.42
C VAL A 9 -19.27 -2.47 -1.52
N ASN A 10 -19.48 -2.57 -0.20
CA ASN A 10 -18.40 -2.47 0.78
C ASN A 10 -17.76 -3.84 0.99
N ILE A 11 -16.51 -3.99 0.60
CA ILE A 11 -15.71 -5.17 0.88
C ILE A 11 -14.93 -4.91 2.17
N PRO A 12 -15.12 -5.74 3.23
CA PRO A 12 -14.33 -5.58 4.43
C PRO A 12 -12.85 -5.88 4.15
N VAL A 13 -11.98 -5.00 4.58
CA VAL A 13 -10.52 -5.17 4.52
C VAL A 13 -9.95 -5.28 5.93
N ILE A 14 -8.93 -6.12 6.09
CA ILE A 14 -8.29 -6.40 7.37
C ILE A 14 -6.98 -5.63 7.46
N PHE A 15 -6.75 -4.96 8.59
CA PHE A 15 -5.45 -4.47 9.00
C PHE A 15 -5.18 -5.03 10.40
N SER A 16 -4.27 -6.01 10.50
CA SER A 16 -4.08 -6.78 11.73
C SER A 16 -2.60 -6.95 12.07
N LYS A 17 -2.32 -6.90 13.36
CA LYS A 17 -1.03 -7.29 13.94
C LYS A 17 -1.26 -8.52 14.81
N ILE A 18 -0.54 -9.60 14.54
CA ILE A 18 -0.56 -10.85 15.29
C ILE A 18 0.78 -11.00 15.99
N SER A 19 0.76 -11.05 17.31
CA SER A 19 1.96 -11.24 18.14
C SER A 19 1.85 -12.49 19.00
N GLY A 20 2.95 -13.20 19.12
CA GLY A 20 3.04 -14.43 19.89
C GLY A 20 2.55 -15.68 19.15
N VAL A 21 2.77 -16.83 19.80
CA VAL A 21 2.48 -18.15 19.27
C VAL A 21 1.26 -18.71 20.00
N LYS A 22 0.21 -19.06 19.26
CA LYS A 22 -0.98 -19.70 19.84
C LYS A 22 -0.59 -21.05 20.45
N ASP A 23 -1.01 -21.28 21.68
CA ASP A 23 -0.83 -22.52 22.44
C ASP A 23 0.64 -23.00 22.53
N GLY A 24 1.61 -22.09 22.36
CA GLY A 24 3.04 -22.40 22.44
C GLY A 24 3.60 -23.23 21.30
N SER A 25 2.82 -23.50 20.26
CA SER A 25 3.22 -24.33 19.11
C SER A 25 3.74 -23.50 17.96
N VAL A 26 5.06 -23.52 17.75
CA VAL A 26 5.72 -22.86 16.61
C VAL A 26 5.26 -23.47 15.27
N SER A 27 5.02 -24.78 15.22
CA SER A 27 4.52 -25.44 14.00
C SER A 27 3.16 -24.91 13.58
N GLN A 28 2.21 -24.85 14.52
CA GLN A 28 0.87 -24.31 14.25
C GLN A 28 0.90 -22.84 13.86
N TYR A 29 1.84 -22.07 14.40
CA TYR A 29 2.05 -20.69 14.00
C TYR A 29 2.42 -20.58 12.52
N TRP A 30 3.42 -21.35 12.07
CA TRP A 30 3.83 -21.36 10.67
C TRP A 30 2.77 -21.93 9.73
N GLU A 31 2.03 -22.95 10.15
CA GLU A 31 0.88 -23.48 9.41
C GLU A 31 -0.22 -22.42 9.22
N SER A 32 -0.48 -21.64 10.26
CA SER A 32 -1.45 -20.53 10.20
C SER A 32 -1.02 -19.44 9.21
N ILE A 33 0.28 -19.09 9.19
CA ILE A 33 0.82 -18.15 8.20
C ILE A 33 0.69 -18.74 6.79
N ALA A 34 1.11 -19.98 6.60
CA ALA A 34 1.06 -20.66 5.31
C ALA A 34 -0.37 -20.74 4.75
N ALA A 35 -1.37 -20.97 5.60
CA ALA A 35 -2.78 -20.99 5.21
C ALA A 35 -3.31 -19.64 4.68
N LEU A 36 -2.68 -18.51 5.03
CA LEU A 36 -3.05 -17.20 4.54
C LEU A 36 -2.46 -16.88 3.16
N ILE A 37 -1.40 -17.58 2.75
CA ILE A 37 -0.68 -17.33 1.51
C ILE A 37 -1.46 -17.92 0.34
N THR A 38 -1.77 -17.09 -0.63
CA THR A 38 -2.43 -17.45 -1.88
C THR A 38 -1.63 -16.87 -3.06
N GLU A 39 -2.05 -17.14 -4.30
CA GLU A 39 -1.45 -16.53 -5.50
C GLU A 39 -1.52 -14.99 -5.53
N ASP A 40 -2.47 -14.40 -4.77
CA ASP A 40 -2.68 -12.97 -4.65
C ASP A 40 -2.07 -12.41 -3.35
N THR A 41 -1.00 -13.05 -2.85
CA THR A 41 -0.33 -12.64 -1.62
C THR A 41 1.12 -12.27 -1.88
N VAL A 42 1.54 -11.09 -1.42
CA VAL A 42 2.95 -10.72 -1.27
C VAL A 42 3.38 -10.99 0.16
N VAL A 43 4.46 -11.72 0.34
CA VAL A 43 5.04 -12.03 1.65
C VAL A 43 6.37 -11.32 1.80
N VAL A 44 6.45 -10.43 2.77
CA VAL A 44 7.67 -9.72 3.17
C VAL A 44 8.30 -10.49 4.34
N LYS A 45 9.45 -11.09 4.10
CA LYS A 45 10.19 -11.89 5.11
C LYS A 45 11.32 -11.12 5.79
N SER A 46 11.65 -9.95 5.27
CA SER A 46 12.69 -9.06 5.84
C SER A 46 12.27 -7.61 5.63
N ALA A 47 12.37 -6.81 6.68
CA ALA A 47 12.17 -5.38 6.61
C ALA A 47 13.55 -4.67 6.48
N PRO A 48 13.64 -3.54 5.78
CA PRO A 48 12.57 -2.92 5.01
C PRO A 48 12.30 -3.67 3.69
N TYR A 49 11.06 -3.69 3.24
CA TYR A 49 10.67 -4.19 1.92
C TYR A 49 10.92 -3.14 0.84
N ILE A 50 10.67 -1.88 1.17
CA ILE A 50 10.99 -0.73 0.32
C ILE A 50 12.29 -0.10 0.80
N GLU A 51 13.28 -0.07 -0.07
CA GLU A 51 14.54 0.64 0.23
C GLU A 51 14.29 2.15 0.35
N PRO A 52 14.80 2.82 1.41
CA PRO A 52 14.55 4.25 1.64
C PRO A 52 14.96 5.18 0.51
N THR A 53 15.89 4.75 -0.33
CA THR A 53 16.40 5.52 -1.47
C THR A 53 15.72 5.20 -2.79
N ALA A 54 14.87 4.16 -2.84
CA ALA A 54 14.26 3.66 -4.09
C ALA A 54 13.47 4.73 -4.83
N SER A 55 12.68 5.55 -4.12
CA SER A 55 11.87 6.61 -4.71
C SER A 55 12.61 7.95 -4.92
N GLY A 56 13.91 8.00 -4.64
CA GLY A 56 14.72 9.22 -4.72
C GLY A 56 14.60 9.99 -6.03
N PRO A 57 14.71 9.35 -7.20
CA PRO A 57 14.56 10.02 -8.50
C PRO A 57 13.17 10.62 -8.71
N MET A 58 12.11 10.00 -8.19
CA MET A 58 10.73 10.50 -8.30
C MET A 58 10.46 11.63 -7.31
N LYS A 59 11.16 11.66 -6.17
CA LYS A 59 10.98 12.69 -5.13
C LYS A 59 11.27 14.10 -5.63
N ALA A 60 12.23 14.26 -6.55
CA ALA A 60 12.53 15.55 -7.16
C ALA A 60 11.33 16.14 -7.93
N PHE A 61 10.48 15.28 -8.52
CA PHE A 61 9.28 15.70 -9.26
C PHE A 61 8.05 15.83 -8.35
N ALA A 62 8.03 15.13 -7.22
CA ALA A 62 6.87 15.11 -6.33
C ALA A 62 6.45 16.49 -5.83
N VAL A 63 7.42 17.39 -5.62
CA VAL A 63 7.17 18.78 -5.23
C VAL A 63 6.32 19.54 -6.27
N GLU A 64 6.48 19.18 -7.55
CA GLU A 64 5.73 19.79 -8.63
C GLU A 64 4.32 19.22 -8.79
N PHE A 65 4.06 18.05 -8.22
CA PHE A 65 2.80 17.32 -8.35
C PHE A 65 1.75 17.65 -7.30
N TYR A 66 2.14 18.45 -6.29
CA TYR A 66 1.27 18.78 -5.17
C TYR A 66 1.29 20.26 -4.85
N LYS A 67 0.11 20.87 -4.79
CA LYS A 67 -0.03 22.30 -4.49
C LYS A 67 -1.34 22.57 -3.77
N ASN A 68 -1.29 23.40 -2.72
CA ASN A 68 -2.47 23.83 -1.96
C ASN A 68 -3.33 22.65 -1.46
N GLY A 69 -2.70 21.59 -0.98
CA GLY A 69 -3.40 20.42 -0.46
C GLY A 69 -3.93 19.45 -1.53
N LYS A 70 -3.62 19.67 -2.81
CA LYS A 70 -4.18 18.87 -3.92
C LYS A 70 -3.11 18.34 -4.86
N LEU A 71 -3.32 17.10 -5.33
CA LEU A 71 -2.55 16.52 -6.42
C LEU A 71 -2.90 17.18 -7.76
N LEU A 72 -1.89 17.56 -8.51
CA LEU A 72 -2.02 18.09 -9.87
C LEU A 72 -2.07 16.92 -10.87
N ARG A 73 -3.21 16.20 -10.92
CA ARG A 73 -3.37 14.93 -11.65
C ARG A 73 -2.95 15.01 -13.11
N ASN A 74 -3.37 16.05 -13.82
CA ASN A 74 -2.98 16.23 -15.23
C ASN A 74 -1.45 16.38 -15.37
N LYS A 75 -0.79 17.08 -14.43
CA LYS A 75 0.66 17.21 -14.43
C LYS A 75 1.35 15.89 -14.16
N ILE A 76 0.83 15.09 -13.23
CA ILE A 76 1.33 13.74 -12.93
C ILE A 76 1.20 12.85 -14.16
N LYS A 77 0.00 12.74 -14.74
CA LYS A 77 -0.29 11.83 -15.87
C LYS A 77 0.48 12.19 -17.13
N ASN A 78 0.72 13.46 -17.37
CA ASN A 78 1.48 13.95 -18.53
C ASN A 78 3.01 13.91 -18.31
N HIS A 79 3.47 13.53 -17.14
CA HIS A 79 4.89 13.48 -16.86
C HIS A 79 5.56 12.27 -17.56
N PRO A 80 6.72 12.44 -18.23
CA PRO A 80 7.37 11.34 -18.98
C PRO A 80 7.70 10.09 -18.15
N ARG A 81 7.87 10.27 -16.84
CA ARG A 81 8.14 9.18 -15.90
C ARG A 81 6.90 8.66 -15.17
N TYR A 82 5.70 9.04 -15.59
CA TYR A 82 4.49 8.49 -14.98
C TYR A 82 4.41 6.97 -15.23
N PRO A 83 4.38 6.13 -14.17
CA PRO A 83 4.60 4.69 -14.36
C PRO A 83 3.33 3.94 -14.77
N TYR A 84 2.16 4.58 -14.71
CA TYR A 84 0.87 3.90 -14.82
C TYR A 84 0.16 4.09 -16.15
N HIS A 85 0.84 4.56 -17.19
CA HIS A 85 0.26 4.75 -18.54
C HIS A 85 -0.42 3.51 -19.12
N LEU A 86 0.07 2.31 -18.75
CA LEU A 86 -0.46 1.04 -19.25
C LEU A 86 -1.66 0.52 -18.45
N LEU A 87 -1.96 1.15 -17.31
CA LEU A 87 -3.14 0.80 -16.53
C LEU A 87 -4.39 1.41 -17.17
N ARG A 88 -5.52 0.74 -16.96
CA ARG A 88 -6.83 1.30 -17.32
C ARG A 88 -7.05 2.65 -16.63
N GLU A 89 -7.72 3.57 -17.29
CA GLU A 89 -7.94 4.93 -16.79
C GLU A 89 -8.60 4.95 -15.41
N GLU A 90 -9.60 4.08 -15.19
CA GLU A 90 -10.29 3.96 -13.89
C GLU A 90 -9.34 3.54 -12.78
N MET A 91 -8.35 2.68 -13.08
CA MET A 91 -7.36 2.26 -12.10
C MET A 91 -6.35 3.37 -11.81
N GLN A 92 -5.96 4.15 -12.83
CA GLN A 92 -5.08 5.30 -12.64
C GLN A 92 -5.75 6.34 -11.72
N GLU A 93 -7.02 6.67 -11.97
CA GLU A 93 -7.80 7.58 -11.12
C GLU A 93 -7.95 7.02 -9.71
N PHE A 94 -8.26 5.73 -9.57
CA PHE A 94 -8.38 5.09 -8.27
C PHE A 94 -7.09 5.17 -7.44
N ILE A 95 -5.93 4.93 -8.06
CA ILE A 95 -4.62 5.10 -7.42
C ILE A 95 -4.44 6.55 -6.93
N LEU A 96 -4.73 7.52 -7.79
CA LEU A 96 -4.58 8.94 -7.46
C LEU A 96 -5.60 9.41 -6.40
N ASP A 97 -6.82 8.85 -6.40
CA ASP A 97 -7.82 9.11 -5.36
C ASP A 97 -7.35 8.61 -3.99
N LYS A 98 -6.79 7.39 -3.94
CA LYS A 98 -6.28 6.82 -2.68
C LYS A 98 -5.03 7.56 -2.19
N LEU A 99 -4.17 7.99 -3.10
CA LEU A 99 -3.02 8.83 -2.77
C LEU A 99 -3.47 10.17 -2.19
N GLN A 100 -4.43 10.85 -2.84
CA GLN A 100 -5.00 12.10 -2.34
C GLN A 100 -5.61 11.92 -0.94
N LEU A 101 -6.41 10.86 -0.76
CA LEU A 101 -7.06 10.53 0.51
C LEU A 101 -6.04 10.30 1.64
N LEU A 102 -4.94 9.57 1.34
CA LEU A 102 -3.87 9.29 2.30
C LEU A 102 -3.25 10.60 2.82
N ILE A 103 -2.98 11.54 1.90
CA ILE A 103 -2.38 12.83 2.24
C ILE A 103 -3.38 13.72 3.00
N GLU A 104 -4.61 13.86 2.52
CA GLU A 104 -5.66 14.69 3.14
C GLU A 104 -5.97 14.25 4.58
N ARG A 105 -6.03 12.95 4.81
CA ARG A 105 -6.29 12.39 6.14
C ARG A 105 -5.05 12.33 7.02
N LYS A 106 -3.89 12.73 6.50
CA LYS A 106 -2.60 12.70 7.23
C LYS A 106 -2.33 11.34 7.88
N LEU A 107 -2.57 10.26 7.13
CA LEU A 107 -2.46 8.90 7.69
C LEU A 107 -1.01 8.47 7.98
N ILE A 108 -0.04 9.21 7.50
CA ILE A 108 1.39 9.02 7.79
C ILE A 108 1.88 10.22 8.59
N LYS A 109 2.59 9.96 9.68
CA LYS A 109 3.19 11.00 10.52
C LYS A 109 4.14 11.87 9.70
N GLY A 110 4.07 13.19 9.89
CA GLY A 110 4.91 14.18 9.22
C GLY A 110 4.31 14.78 7.95
N ILE A 111 3.17 14.30 7.47
CA ILE A 111 2.46 14.93 6.34
C ILE A 111 2.01 16.33 6.73
N GLY A 112 2.42 17.31 5.91
CA GLY A 112 2.13 18.73 6.12
C GLY A 112 3.01 19.43 7.15
N GLU A 113 4.03 18.75 7.69
CA GLU A 113 4.96 19.32 8.68
C GLU A 113 6.39 19.41 8.14
N ASN A 114 6.89 18.34 7.53
CA ASN A 114 8.28 18.22 7.12
C ASN A 114 8.48 17.72 5.67
N GLY A 115 7.45 17.80 4.85
CA GLY A 115 7.52 17.39 3.45
C GLY A 115 7.36 15.88 3.23
N THR A 116 6.85 15.15 4.22
CA THR A 116 6.57 13.71 4.09
C THR A 116 5.58 13.41 2.96
N GLU A 117 4.66 14.33 2.64
CA GLU A 117 3.75 14.22 1.50
C GLU A 117 4.48 14.00 0.17
N TYR A 118 5.65 14.61 -0.02
CA TYR A 118 6.44 14.42 -1.24
C TYR A 118 7.09 13.03 -1.29
N THR A 119 7.49 12.49 -0.14
CA THR A 119 7.96 11.09 -0.05
C THR A 119 6.82 10.12 -0.36
N VAL A 120 5.63 10.36 0.18
CA VAL A 120 4.42 9.59 -0.11
C VAL A 120 4.11 9.58 -1.61
N ILE A 121 4.08 10.76 -2.24
CA ILE A 121 3.80 10.89 -3.67
C ILE A 121 4.85 10.14 -4.49
N ALA A 122 6.13 10.36 -4.19
CA ALA A 122 7.23 9.74 -4.92
C ALA A 122 7.15 8.21 -4.85
N GLN A 123 6.91 7.67 -3.67
CA GLN A 123 6.85 6.23 -3.47
C GLN A 123 5.64 5.58 -4.13
N ILE A 124 4.47 6.21 -4.04
CA ILE A 124 3.27 5.68 -4.69
C ILE A 124 3.37 5.78 -6.22
N LEU A 125 4.15 6.71 -6.76
CA LEU A 125 4.47 6.78 -8.19
C LEU A 125 5.66 5.89 -8.58
N ASP A 126 6.17 5.05 -7.68
CA ASP A 126 7.27 4.11 -7.93
C ASP A 126 7.04 2.78 -7.18
N LEU A 127 5.83 2.24 -7.30
CA LEU A 127 5.46 0.98 -6.65
C LEU A 127 6.25 -0.21 -7.21
N PRO A 128 6.60 -1.20 -6.36
CA PRO A 128 7.20 -2.44 -6.80
C PRO A 128 6.36 -3.16 -7.87
N LYS A 129 7.03 -3.77 -8.85
CA LYS A 129 6.36 -4.44 -9.98
C LYS A 129 5.39 -5.54 -9.56
N GLU A 130 5.71 -6.27 -8.50
CA GLU A 130 4.82 -7.31 -7.96
C GLU A 130 3.54 -6.73 -7.36
N ILE A 131 3.62 -5.58 -6.69
CA ILE A 131 2.45 -4.84 -6.19
C ILE A 131 1.60 -4.34 -7.36
N LEU A 132 2.23 -3.75 -8.39
CA LEU A 132 1.51 -3.30 -9.58
C LEU A 132 0.81 -4.45 -10.28
N ARG A 133 1.45 -5.63 -10.37
CA ARG A 133 0.84 -6.83 -10.95
C ARG A 133 -0.41 -7.27 -10.18
N LEU A 134 -0.39 -7.20 -8.86
CA LEU A 134 -1.58 -7.50 -8.06
C LEU A 134 -2.69 -6.46 -8.29
N ILE A 135 -2.35 -5.17 -8.31
CA ILE A 135 -3.31 -4.10 -8.60
C ILE A 135 -3.97 -4.29 -9.98
N GLN A 136 -3.20 -4.67 -11.00
CA GLN A 136 -3.72 -4.94 -12.35
C GLN A 136 -4.69 -6.11 -12.41
N LYS A 137 -4.46 -7.14 -11.60
CA LYS A 137 -5.30 -8.34 -11.54
C LYS A 137 -6.51 -8.18 -10.62
N PHE A 138 -6.53 -7.14 -9.81
CA PHE A 138 -7.50 -6.99 -8.74
C PHE A 138 -8.93 -6.94 -9.29
N ASP A 139 -9.71 -7.92 -8.90
CA ASP A 139 -11.15 -7.96 -9.11
C ASP A 139 -11.83 -7.80 -7.74
N PHE A 140 -12.29 -6.58 -7.48
CA PHE A 140 -12.93 -6.18 -6.22
C PHE A 140 -14.13 -7.06 -5.83
N THR A 141 -14.57 -7.97 -6.69
CA THR A 141 -15.76 -8.79 -6.44
C THR A 141 -15.44 -10.17 -5.87
N LYS A 142 -14.17 -10.60 -5.84
CA LYS A 142 -13.82 -11.99 -5.49
C LYS A 142 -13.04 -12.11 -4.19
N LYS A 143 -11.78 -11.71 -4.19
CA LYS A 143 -10.88 -11.87 -3.05
C LYS A 143 -10.00 -10.64 -2.89
N ASN A 144 -9.77 -10.22 -1.65
CA ASN A 144 -8.79 -9.19 -1.36
C ASN A 144 -7.38 -9.73 -1.59
N PRO A 145 -6.51 -9.04 -2.32
CA PRO A 145 -5.09 -9.34 -2.32
C PRO A 145 -4.52 -9.05 -0.92
N LYS A 146 -3.40 -9.70 -0.60
CA LYS A 146 -2.82 -9.63 0.75
C LYS A 146 -1.38 -9.17 0.72
N LEU A 147 -1.01 -8.41 1.75
CA LEU A 147 0.37 -8.15 2.09
C LEU A 147 0.63 -8.67 3.50
N ILE A 148 1.54 -9.63 3.60
CA ILE A 148 1.89 -10.28 4.87
C ILE A 148 3.32 -9.91 5.21
N TYR A 149 3.51 -9.25 6.35
CA TYR A 149 4.83 -9.00 6.94
C TYR A 149 5.13 -10.06 8.00
N ILE A 150 6.29 -10.70 7.88
CA ILE A 150 6.83 -11.61 8.89
C ILE A 150 8.07 -10.95 9.47
N ASN A 151 7.92 -10.30 10.61
CA ASN A 151 9.01 -9.60 11.28
C ASN A 151 9.46 -10.38 12.53
N THR A 152 10.53 -11.13 12.39
CA THR A 152 11.11 -11.93 13.47
C THR A 152 12.16 -11.17 14.30
N SER A 153 12.50 -9.96 13.91
CA SER A 153 13.61 -9.18 14.50
C SER A 153 13.18 -7.99 15.34
N GLU A 154 11.87 -7.87 15.63
CA GLU A 154 11.27 -6.76 16.41
C GLU A 154 11.66 -5.35 15.91
N THR A 155 12.07 -5.24 14.65
CA THR A 155 12.46 -3.96 14.05
C THR A 155 11.23 -3.08 13.86
N VAL A 156 11.43 -1.79 14.04
CA VAL A 156 10.40 -0.80 13.74
C VAL A 156 10.15 -0.78 12.23
N ILE A 157 8.89 -0.77 11.84
CA ILE A 157 8.53 -0.63 10.43
C ILE A 157 9.07 0.70 9.86
N SER A 158 9.68 0.66 8.68
CA SER A 158 10.21 1.87 8.02
C SER A 158 9.09 2.83 7.61
N LEU A 159 9.45 4.08 7.35
CA LEU A 159 8.50 5.06 6.81
C LEU A 159 7.93 4.58 5.47
N GLU A 160 8.80 4.06 4.61
CA GLU A 160 8.45 3.56 3.27
C GLU A 160 7.50 2.37 3.34
N ASP A 161 7.77 1.41 4.22
CA ASP A 161 6.87 0.27 4.42
C ASP A 161 5.54 0.70 5.05
N SER A 162 5.57 1.71 5.93
CA SER A 162 4.34 2.29 6.50
C SER A 162 3.48 2.98 5.43
N ILE A 163 4.10 3.74 4.52
CA ILE A 163 3.42 4.36 3.38
C ILE A 163 2.77 3.28 2.51
N LEU A 164 3.54 2.25 2.14
CA LEU A 164 3.05 1.17 1.29
C LEU A 164 1.85 0.46 1.93
N THR A 165 1.97 0.06 3.20
CA THR A 165 0.91 -0.71 3.89
C THR A 165 -0.37 0.09 4.04
N VAL A 166 -0.28 1.36 4.43
CA VAL A 166 -1.46 2.24 4.55
C VAL A 166 -2.09 2.47 3.19
N PHE A 167 -1.30 2.73 2.16
CA PHE A 167 -1.80 2.92 0.81
C PHE A 167 -2.51 1.68 0.28
N LEU A 168 -1.90 0.50 0.39
CA LEU A 168 -2.50 -0.75 -0.06
C LEU A 168 -3.77 -1.09 0.70
N HIS A 169 -3.83 -0.81 2.01
CA HIS A 169 -5.06 -0.96 2.78
C HIS A 169 -6.19 -0.06 2.24
N LEU A 170 -5.89 1.20 1.91
CA LEU A 170 -6.85 2.09 1.26
C LEU A 170 -7.29 1.60 -0.13
N MET A 171 -6.41 0.88 -0.83
CA MET A 171 -6.71 0.23 -2.11
C MET A 171 -7.58 -1.01 -1.99
N GLY A 172 -7.77 -1.55 -0.78
CA GLY A 172 -8.58 -2.76 -0.54
C GLY A 172 -7.78 -4.04 -0.30
N PHE A 173 -6.49 -3.93 0.02
CA PHE A 173 -5.67 -5.08 0.41
C PHE A 173 -5.87 -5.43 1.89
N ASP A 174 -5.88 -6.72 2.18
CA ASP A 174 -5.70 -7.20 3.54
C ASP A 174 -4.23 -7.08 3.95
N ILE A 175 -3.96 -6.45 5.09
CA ILE A 175 -2.62 -6.25 5.64
C ILE A 175 -2.50 -7.03 6.94
N VAL A 176 -1.51 -7.91 7.03
CA VAL A 176 -1.27 -8.72 8.22
C VAL A 176 0.20 -8.66 8.62
N PHE A 177 0.45 -8.28 9.87
CA PHE A 177 1.77 -8.32 10.47
C PHE A 177 1.87 -9.47 11.46
N PHE A 178 2.88 -10.31 11.29
CA PHE A 178 3.31 -11.32 12.26
C PHE A 178 4.60 -10.83 12.92
N VAL A 179 4.57 -10.67 14.26
CA VAL A 179 5.67 -10.15 15.08
C VAL A 179 5.87 -10.97 16.34
#